data_721c9f5c9d0c3dd0aaf7b72bd237945e
#
_entry.id   721c9f5c9d0c3dd0aaf7b72bd237945e
#
_cell.length_a   1.000
_cell.length_b   1.000
_cell.length_c   1.000
_cell.angle_alpha   90.00
_cell.angle_beta   90.00
_cell.angle_gamma   90.00
#
_symmetry.space_group_name_H-M   'P 1'
#
loop_
_entity.id
_entity.type
_entity.pdbx_description
1 polymer ?
#
loop_
_entity_poly.entity_id
_entity_poly.type
_entity_poly.pdbx_seq_one_letter_code
_entity_poly.pdbx_strand_id
1 'polypeptide(L)'
;ISIIMMDLTLSKPGEVVKLLCERLRKERLTQQMTQADVASRAGIGVNTVSNLEAGRNVGFENLVRVAMVLGRGKELEALFMPQIDSIDDLLRYEKSTARQRVKRSSTHGQ
;
A
#
# COMPACT_ATOMS: atom_id res chain seq x y z
N ILE A 1 -15.10 -5.43 -19.43
CA ILE A 1 -14.42 -5.39 -18.16
C ILE A 1 -15.38 -4.95 -17.11
N SER A 2 -15.75 -5.86 -16.32
CA SER A 2 -16.55 -5.46 -15.20
C SER A 2 -15.63 -4.83 -14.19
N ILE A 3 -15.56 -3.57 -14.25
CA ILE A 3 -14.91 -2.86 -13.20
C ILE A 3 -15.92 -2.69 -12.11
N ILE A 4 -15.86 -3.57 -11.17
CA ILE A 4 -16.67 -3.40 -10.00
C ILE A 4 -15.89 -2.46 -9.13
N MET A 5 -16.31 -1.23 -9.17
CA MET A 5 -15.79 -0.26 -8.23
C MET A 5 -16.49 -0.49 -6.91
N MET A 6 -15.85 -1.25 -6.04
CA MET A 6 -16.36 -1.38 -4.69
C MET A 6 -16.07 -0.09 -3.94
N ASP A 7 -17.09 0.42 -3.30
CA ASP A 7 -16.90 1.56 -2.40
C ASP A 7 -16.30 1.04 -1.11
N LEU A 8 -14.98 1.15 -0.99
CA LEU A 8 -14.26 0.63 0.16
C LEU A 8 -14.63 1.32 1.46
N THR A 9 -15.21 2.52 1.38
CA THR A 9 -15.61 3.23 2.60
C THR A 9 -16.76 2.55 3.31
N LEU A 10 -17.53 1.72 2.60
CA LEU A 10 -18.63 0.97 3.18
C LEU A 10 -18.22 -0.42 3.64
N SER A 11 -16.98 -0.81 3.41
CA SER A 11 -16.48 -2.13 3.75
C SER A 11 -15.82 -2.13 5.12
N LYS A 12 -15.82 -3.28 5.78
CA LYS A 12 -15.08 -3.44 7.02
C LYS A 12 -13.59 -3.50 6.70
N PRO A 13 -12.72 -3.01 7.61
CA PRO A 13 -11.27 -3.03 7.36
C PRO A 13 -10.72 -4.41 6.96
N GLY A 14 -11.18 -5.47 7.60
CA GLY A 14 -10.72 -6.82 7.24
C GLY A 14 -11.12 -7.22 5.84
N GLU A 15 -12.28 -6.77 5.37
CA GLU A 15 -12.72 -7.04 4.00
C GLU A 15 -11.85 -6.30 2.99
N VAL A 16 -11.45 -5.08 3.31
CA VAL A 16 -10.55 -4.31 2.45
C VAL A 16 -9.21 -5.03 2.33
N VAL A 17 -8.67 -5.49 3.45
CA VAL A 17 -7.40 -6.23 3.44
C VAL A 17 -7.51 -7.46 2.54
N LYS A 18 -8.56 -8.25 2.70
CA LYS A 18 -8.75 -9.45 1.90
C LYS A 18 -8.87 -9.14 0.41
N LEU A 19 -9.60 -8.07 0.08
CA LEU A 19 -9.76 -7.66 -1.31
C LEU A 19 -8.43 -7.28 -1.94
N LEU A 20 -7.65 -6.45 -1.26
CA LEU A 20 -6.36 -5.99 -1.78
C LEU A 20 -5.38 -7.14 -1.91
N CYS A 21 -5.36 -8.03 -0.92
CA CYS A 21 -4.47 -9.19 -0.95
C CYS A 21 -4.87 -10.18 -2.06
N GLU A 22 -6.16 -10.33 -2.31
CA GLU A 22 -6.63 -11.17 -3.42
C GLU A 22 -6.20 -10.59 -4.76
N ARG A 23 -6.17 -9.28 -4.89
CA ARG A 23 -5.66 -8.64 -6.10
C ARG A 23 -4.19 -8.96 -6.33
N LEU A 24 -3.39 -8.98 -5.28
CA LEU A 24 -1.98 -9.36 -5.40
C LEU A 24 -1.83 -10.82 -5.79
N ARG A 25 -2.67 -11.69 -5.24
CA ARG A 25 -2.67 -13.09 -5.62
C ARG A 25 -2.96 -13.27 -7.11
N LYS A 26 -3.98 -12.58 -7.60
CA LYS A 26 -4.34 -12.66 -9.02
C LYS A 26 -3.22 -12.13 -9.92
N GLU A 27 -2.56 -11.08 -9.48
CA GLU A 27 -1.43 -10.52 -10.22
C GLU A 27 -0.30 -11.55 -10.31
N ARG A 28 0.00 -12.23 -9.19
CA ARG A 28 0.99 -13.30 -9.18
C ARG A 28 0.65 -14.38 -10.20
N LEU A 29 -0.59 -14.82 -10.18
CA LEU A 29 -1.05 -15.87 -11.10
C LEU A 29 -0.96 -15.42 -12.55
N THR A 30 -1.33 -14.18 -12.82
CA THR A 30 -1.23 -13.59 -14.15
C THR A 30 0.20 -13.61 -14.65
N GLN A 31 1.16 -13.38 -13.77
CA GLN A 31 2.58 -13.40 -14.11
C GLN A 31 3.18 -14.80 -14.08
N GLN A 32 2.34 -15.82 -13.85
CA GLN A 32 2.75 -17.23 -13.85
C GLN A 32 3.84 -17.52 -12.83
N MET A 33 3.76 -16.88 -11.67
CA MET A 33 4.68 -17.11 -10.57
C MET A 33 4.03 -17.98 -9.50
N THR A 34 4.84 -18.85 -8.89
CA THR A 34 4.40 -19.59 -7.72
C THR A 34 4.56 -18.74 -6.46
N GLN A 35 3.93 -19.17 -5.37
CA GLN A 35 4.14 -18.52 -4.08
C GLN A 35 5.60 -18.59 -3.67
N ALA A 36 6.27 -19.70 -3.97
CA ALA A 36 7.69 -19.84 -3.68
C ALA A 36 8.54 -18.85 -4.47
N ASP A 37 8.19 -18.60 -5.73
CA ASP A 37 8.90 -17.62 -6.55
C ASP A 37 8.81 -16.23 -5.92
N VAL A 38 7.60 -15.83 -5.53
CA VAL A 38 7.40 -14.52 -4.93
C VAL A 38 8.13 -14.43 -3.59
N ALA A 39 8.04 -15.49 -2.78
CA ALA A 39 8.69 -15.52 -1.47
C ALA A 39 10.22 -15.34 -1.62
N SER A 40 10.80 -16.07 -2.55
CA SER A 40 12.23 -16.00 -2.80
C SER A 40 12.67 -14.60 -3.21
N ARG A 41 11.94 -13.99 -4.14
CA ARG A 41 12.28 -12.65 -4.64
C ARG A 41 12.02 -11.56 -3.60
N ALA A 42 10.99 -11.75 -2.79
CA ALA A 42 10.64 -10.77 -1.75
C ALA A 42 11.48 -10.91 -0.48
N GLY A 43 12.21 -12.00 -0.35
CA GLY A 43 13.02 -12.26 0.84
C GLY A 43 12.19 -12.62 2.06
N ILE A 44 11.07 -13.31 1.87
CA ILE A 44 10.19 -13.73 2.96
C ILE A 44 9.86 -15.21 2.79
N GLY A 45 9.25 -15.80 3.82
CA GLY A 45 8.88 -17.22 3.76
C GLY A 45 7.66 -17.48 2.89
N VAL A 46 7.56 -18.70 2.37
CA VAL A 46 6.41 -19.11 1.56
C VAL A 46 5.12 -19.04 2.37
N ASN A 47 5.18 -19.43 3.65
CA ASN A 47 4.01 -19.36 4.52
C ASN A 47 3.55 -17.91 4.69
N THR A 48 4.48 -16.97 4.73
CA THR A 48 4.16 -15.56 4.83
C THR A 48 3.40 -15.10 3.59
N VAL A 49 3.85 -15.51 2.41
CA VAL A 49 3.14 -15.19 1.16
C VAL A 49 1.75 -15.81 1.16
N SER A 50 1.65 -17.07 1.56
CA SER A 50 0.36 -17.76 1.61
C SER A 50 -0.63 -17.07 2.55
N ASN A 51 -0.16 -16.70 3.74
CA ASN A 51 -1.00 -15.97 4.70
C ASN A 51 -1.40 -14.60 4.18
N LEU A 52 -0.46 -13.90 3.56
CA LEU A 52 -0.73 -12.57 3.00
C LEU A 52 -1.82 -12.66 1.94
N GLU A 53 -1.71 -13.60 1.01
CA GLU A 53 -2.68 -13.73 -0.06
C GLU A 53 -4.07 -14.09 0.47
N ALA A 54 -4.14 -14.76 1.61
CA ALA A 54 -5.40 -15.08 2.26
C ALA A 54 -5.91 -13.96 3.16
N GLY A 55 -5.16 -12.87 3.28
CA GLY A 55 -5.53 -11.75 4.13
C GLY A 55 -5.34 -12.02 5.60
N ARG A 56 -4.45 -12.96 5.96
CA ARG A 56 -4.18 -13.31 7.34
C ARG A 56 -2.82 -12.81 7.78
N ASN A 57 -2.76 -12.18 8.94
CA ASN A 57 -1.49 -11.70 9.53
C ASN A 57 -0.67 -10.88 8.53
N VAL A 58 -1.33 -9.94 7.88
CA VAL A 58 -0.70 -9.12 6.85
C VAL A 58 0.03 -7.96 7.50
N GLY A 59 1.37 -8.01 7.45
CA GLY A 59 2.17 -6.86 7.82
C GLY A 59 2.35 -5.96 6.62
N PHE A 60 2.36 -4.66 6.86
CA PHE A 60 2.44 -3.72 5.75
C PHE A 60 3.77 -3.84 4.99
N GLU A 61 4.87 -4.06 5.69
CA GLU A 61 6.15 -4.23 5.04
C GLU A 61 6.14 -5.43 4.10
N ASN A 62 5.54 -6.55 4.52
CA ASN A 62 5.46 -7.73 3.68
C ASN A 62 4.59 -7.47 2.45
N LEU A 63 3.50 -6.73 2.63
CA LEU A 63 2.65 -6.35 1.50
C LEU A 63 3.44 -5.50 0.49
N VAL A 64 4.22 -4.56 0.98
CA VAL A 64 5.07 -3.73 0.12
C VAL A 64 6.08 -4.59 -0.62
N ARG A 65 6.74 -5.53 0.07
CA ARG A 65 7.73 -6.41 -0.57
C ARG A 65 7.10 -7.22 -1.70
N VAL A 66 5.93 -7.79 -1.46
CA VAL A 66 5.23 -8.60 -2.47
C VAL A 66 4.79 -7.71 -3.64
N ALA A 67 4.22 -6.56 -3.36
CA ALA A 67 3.78 -5.64 -4.41
C ALA A 67 4.95 -5.21 -5.30
N MET A 68 6.10 -4.95 -4.71
CA MET A 68 7.29 -4.57 -5.48
C MET A 68 7.77 -5.70 -6.38
N VAL A 69 7.77 -6.93 -5.88
CA VAL A 69 8.15 -8.10 -6.68
C VAL A 69 7.22 -8.24 -7.89
N LEU A 70 5.95 -7.92 -7.70
CA LEU A 70 4.95 -8.02 -8.77
C LEU A 70 4.94 -6.81 -9.71
N GLY A 71 5.83 -5.85 -9.50
CA GLY A 71 5.93 -4.69 -10.38
C GLY A 71 4.89 -3.62 -10.12
N ARG A 72 4.29 -3.61 -8.94
CA ARG A 72 3.22 -2.67 -8.60
C ARG A 72 3.71 -1.53 -7.70
N GLY A 73 5.00 -1.24 -7.74
CA GLY A 73 5.58 -0.20 -6.90
C GLY A 73 5.03 1.20 -7.15
N LYS A 74 4.64 1.49 -8.39
CA LYS A 74 4.10 2.82 -8.70
C LYS A 74 2.81 3.12 -7.97
N GLU A 75 2.00 2.09 -7.71
CA GLU A 75 0.77 2.29 -6.96
C GLU A 75 1.06 2.62 -5.51
N LEU A 76 2.17 2.10 -4.97
CA LEU A 76 2.60 2.44 -3.63
C LEU A 76 3.08 3.89 -3.55
N GLU A 77 3.75 4.39 -4.60
CA GLU A 77 4.17 5.78 -4.64
C GLU A 77 2.99 6.73 -4.57
N ALA A 78 1.87 6.35 -5.18
CA ALA A 78 0.68 7.20 -5.23
C ALA A 78 -0.21 7.03 -4.01
N LEU A 79 0.07 6.03 -3.18
CA LEU A 79 -0.80 5.69 -2.06
C LEU A 79 -0.83 6.83 -1.05
N PHE A 80 -2.04 7.26 -0.72
CA PHE A 80 -2.29 8.33 0.26
C PHE A 80 -1.62 9.66 -0.08
N MET A 81 -1.33 9.85 -1.36
CA MET A 81 -0.82 11.15 -1.80
C MET A 81 -1.82 12.25 -1.46
N PRO A 82 -1.34 13.45 -1.14
CA PRO A 82 -2.25 14.56 -0.89
C PRO A 82 -3.17 14.82 -2.08
N GLN A 83 -4.44 15.01 -1.78
CA GLN A 83 -5.43 15.32 -2.82
C GLN A 83 -5.41 16.82 -3.03
N ILE A 84 -4.66 17.26 -4.03
CA ILE A 84 -4.50 18.68 -4.33
C ILE A 84 -5.25 18.97 -5.62
N ASP A 85 -6.45 19.54 -5.49
CA ASP A 85 -7.33 19.82 -6.62
C ASP A 85 -7.23 21.27 -7.10
N SER A 86 -6.54 22.13 -6.34
CA SER A 86 -6.45 23.54 -6.67
C SER A 86 -5.14 24.11 -6.13
N ILE A 87 -4.82 25.32 -6.60
CA ILE A 87 -3.65 26.05 -6.11
C ILE A 87 -3.82 26.37 -4.62
N ASP A 88 -5.03 26.67 -4.20
CA ASP A 88 -5.31 26.94 -2.78
C ASP A 88 -5.01 25.73 -1.91
N ASP A 89 -5.38 24.54 -2.38
CA ASP A 89 -5.09 23.30 -1.66
C ASP A 89 -3.59 23.06 -1.57
N LEU A 90 -2.87 23.32 -2.65
CA LEU A 90 -1.42 23.18 -2.68
C LEU A 90 -0.77 24.12 -1.67
N LEU A 91 -1.19 25.37 -1.65
CA LEU A 91 -0.65 26.37 -0.74
C LEU A 91 -0.93 26.01 0.71
N ARG A 92 -2.14 25.50 0.99
CA ARG A 92 -2.49 25.04 2.34
C ARG A 92 -1.62 23.87 2.77
N TYR A 93 -1.39 22.93 1.86
CA TYR A 93 -0.56 21.77 2.14
C TYR A 93 0.88 22.19 2.46
N GLU A 94 1.46 23.04 1.62
CA GLU A 94 2.83 23.51 1.83
C GLU A 94 2.95 24.29 3.14
N LYS A 95 1.99 25.14 3.43
CA LYS A 95 1.99 25.91 4.67
C LYS A 95 1.90 25.00 5.89
N SER A 96 1.06 23.97 5.81
CA SER A 96 0.89 23.02 6.90
C SER A 96 2.17 22.24 7.18
N THR A 97 2.82 21.73 6.13
CA THR A 97 4.08 20.97 6.30
C THR A 97 5.21 21.86 6.79
N ALA A 98 5.29 23.09 6.32
CA ALA A 98 6.29 24.02 6.78
C ALA A 98 6.10 24.33 8.27
N ARG A 99 4.85 24.52 8.70
CA ARG A 99 4.53 24.78 10.11
C ARG A 99 4.93 23.60 10.99
N GLN A 100 4.69 22.39 10.53
CA GLN A 100 5.07 21.18 11.25
C GLN A 100 6.58 21.09 11.44
N ARG A 101 7.33 21.42 10.40
CA ARG A 101 8.79 21.38 10.47
C ARG A 101 9.32 22.38 11.48
N VAL A 102 8.77 23.58 11.49
CA VAL A 102 9.19 24.61 12.44
C VAL A 102 8.93 24.17 13.88
N LYS A 103 7.76 23.57 14.13
CA LYS A 103 7.44 23.07 15.47
C LYS A 103 8.43 21.99 15.91
N ARG A 104 8.76 21.07 15.02
CA ARG A 104 9.70 20.00 15.35
C ARG A 104 11.07 20.55 15.65
N SER A 105 11.55 21.51 14.86
CA SER A 105 12.84 22.13 15.10
C SER A 105 12.92 22.80 16.45
N SER A 106 11.90 23.55 16.84
CA SER A 106 11.91 24.22 18.14
C SER A 106 11.82 23.23 19.29
N THR A 107 11.16 22.10 19.10
CA THR A 107 11.08 21.04 20.11
C THR A 107 12.43 20.33 20.25
N HIS A 108 13.14 20.17 19.17
CA HIS A 108 14.43 19.49 19.15
C HIS A 108 15.55 20.33 19.69
N GLY A 109 15.41 21.62 19.73
CA GLY A 109 16.45 22.53 20.20
C GLY A 109 16.68 22.50 21.69
N GLN A 110 16.04 21.60 22.37
CA GLN A 110 16.24 21.45 23.81
C GLN A 110 17.30 20.39 24.08
#